data_a3a43307428525e35512f155d555402f
#
_entry.id   a3a43307428525e35512f155d555402f
#
_cell.length_a   1.000
_cell.length_b   1.000
_cell.length_c   1.000
_cell.angle_alpha   90.00
_cell.angle_beta   90.00
_cell.angle_gamma   90.00
#
_symmetry.space_group_name_H-M   'P 1'
#
loop_
_entity.id
_entity.type
_entity.pdbx_description
1 polymer ?
#
loop_
_entity_poly.entity_id
_entity_poly.type
_entity_poly.pdbx_seq_one_letter_code
_entity_poly.pdbx_strand_id
1 'polypeptide(L)'
;NYSAKRKADSPFIGKTAYTWRMSEFKVSADNPNQADRSSERILLEFDWVNRKHNGGGLAFGPDGFLYVGVGDGGGVHGVPDIYVPPKTDTNDPNRHAEEIPEDPFSIPEQFHKYDLYAQDTKKLNGKILRIDVDHGHPGYAIPPTNIFRGKSEGRDEIYAWGFRNPFRLSFDRAGNGDFFVSGVAESFWETVYLIDRQGNYGWSIREGTHCYVRSRAFNPPKKCATHGSLGEKILSPIIEYPNWSVMRKESTVKAKPLGTANVGGFVYRGKALPSLYGKFVFGDFSSEIIRAIVCGYPHKHMAGTMERQ
;
A
#
# COMPACT_ATOMS: atom_id res chain seq x y z
N ASN A 1 -16.57 -3.89 0.60
CA ASN A 1 -17.28 -4.85 -0.25
C ASN A 1 -16.70 -4.86 -1.66
N TYR A 2 -16.22 -6.01 -2.08
CA TYR A 2 -15.66 -6.23 -3.40
C TYR A 2 -16.81 -6.58 -4.36
N SER A 3 -17.21 -5.66 -5.23
CA SER A 3 -18.17 -5.98 -6.28
C SER A 3 -17.46 -5.95 -7.64
N ALA A 4 -17.28 -7.10 -8.25
CA ALA A 4 -16.82 -7.19 -9.63
C ALA A 4 -18.04 -7.00 -10.55
N LYS A 5 -18.21 -5.80 -11.13
CA LYS A 5 -19.11 -5.60 -12.28
C LYS A 5 -18.28 -5.70 -13.56
N ARG A 6 -18.73 -6.53 -14.50
CA ARG A 6 -18.18 -6.50 -15.87
C ARG A 6 -18.58 -5.16 -16.52
N LYS A 7 -17.61 -4.35 -16.92
CA LYS A 7 -17.81 -3.27 -17.86
C LYS A 7 -17.54 -3.82 -19.27
N ALA A 8 -18.54 -3.80 -20.16
CA ALA A 8 -18.42 -4.26 -21.53
C ALA A 8 -17.41 -3.46 -22.36
N ASP A 9 -17.13 -2.22 -21.95
CA ASP A 9 -16.35 -1.24 -22.72
C ASP A 9 -14.97 -0.96 -22.09
N SER A 10 -14.41 -1.89 -21.33
CA SER A 10 -13.05 -1.73 -20.82
C SER A 10 -12.04 -1.73 -21.97
N PRO A 11 -11.13 -0.75 -22.07
CA PRO A 11 -10.05 -0.75 -23.07
C PRO A 11 -9.09 -1.93 -22.92
N PHE A 12 -9.28 -2.74 -21.88
CA PHE A 12 -8.55 -3.98 -21.63
C PHE A 12 -9.29 -5.14 -22.30
N ILE A 13 -8.93 -5.42 -23.56
CA ILE A 13 -9.55 -6.42 -24.44
C ILE A 13 -9.79 -7.75 -23.71
N GLY A 14 -11.08 -8.15 -23.64
CA GLY A 14 -11.50 -9.49 -23.21
C GLY A 14 -11.52 -9.78 -21.72
N LYS A 15 -11.46 -8.78 -20.81
CA LYS A 15 -11.18 -9.02 -19.40
C LYS A 15 -12.11 -8.32 -18.42
N THR A 16 -12.23 -8.92 -17.25
CA THR A 16 -13.02 -8.42 -16.13
C THR A 16 -12.33 -7.18 -15.57
N ALA A 17 -12.85 -5.99 -15.85
CA ALA A 17 -12.48 -4.80 -15.11
C ALA A 17 -13.07 -4.94 -13.70
N TYR A 18 -12.25 -4.66 -12.68
CA TYR A 18 -12.70 -4.58 -11.30
C TYR A 18 -13.01 -3.12 -10.98
N THR A 19 -13.90 -2.92 -10.03
CA THR A 19 -14.17 -1.61 -9.46
C THR A 19 -13.70 -1.64 -8.02
N TRP A 20 -12.79 -0.74 -7.66
CA TRP A 20 -12.50 -0.44 -6.28
C TRP A 20 -13.59 0.50 -5.76
N ARG A 21 -14.27 0.12 -4.67
CA ARG A 21 -15.39 0.88 -4.13
C ARG A 21 -15.28 0.99 -2.62
N MET A 22 -15.53 2.17 -2.11
CA MET A 22 -15.76 2.44 -0.71
C MET A 22 -17.17 2.97 -0.53
N SER A 23 -17.94 2.33 0.34
CA SER A 23 -19.32 2.69 0.64
C SER A 23 -19.53 2.83 2.15
N GLU A 24 -20.45 3.70 2.51
CA GLU A 24 -21.01 3.84 3.85
C GLU A 24 -22.39 3.18 3.89
N PHE A 25 -22.70 2.58 5.03
CA PHE A 25 -24.01 1.99 5.33
C PHE A 25 -24.46 2.44 6.72
N LYS A 26 -25.76 2.67 6.88
CA LYS A 26 -26.36 2.85 8.19
C LYS A 26 -26.51 1.51 8.90
N VAL A 27 -26.46 1.53 10.22
CA VAL A 27 -26.86 0.38 11.02
C VAL A 27 -28.37 0.22 10.90
N SER A 28 -28.85 -1.03 10.77
CA SER A 28 -30.29 -1.31 10.74
C SER A 28 -30.98 -0.82 12.00
N ALA A 29 -32.14 -0.21 11.85
CA ALA A 29 -32.96 0.22 12.97
C ALA A 29 -33.43 -0.95 13.84
N ASP A 30 -33.66 -2.10 13.20
CA ASP A 30 -34.22 -3.29 13.86
C ASP A 30 -33.16 -4.22 14.46
N ASN A 31 -31.88 -4.10 13.98
CA ASN A 31 -30.81 -4.97 14.44
C ASN A 31 -29.46 -4.24 14.43
N PRO A 32 -28.90 -3.89 15.61
CA PRO A 32 -27.64 -3.15 15.71
C PRO A 32 -26.41 -3.93 15.21
N ASN A 33 -26.53 -5.23 14.95
CA ASN A 33 -25.47 -6.06 14.39
C ASN A 33 -25.60 -6.25 12.87
N GLN A 34 -26.47 -5.51 12.20
CA GLN A 34 -26.72 -5.62 10.77
C GLN A 34 -26.67 -4.25 10.08
N ALA A 35 -26.04 -4.19 8.93
CA ALA A 35 -26.07 -3.01 8.08
C ALA A 35 -27.37 -2.98 7.25
N ASP A 36 -27.99 -1.83 7.16
CA ASP A 36 -29.09 -1.59 6.22
C ASP A 36 -28.51 -1.46 4.80
N ARG A 37 -28.75 -2.48 3.98
CA ARG A 37 -28.24 -2.52 2.61
C ARG A 37 -28.86 -1.47 1.69
N SER A 38 -30.09 -1.02 2.00
CA SER A 38 -30.77 0.01 1.22
C SER A 38 -30.19 1.40 1.44
N SER A 39 -29.42 1.56 2.51
CA SER A 39 -28.77 2.83 2.88
C SER A 39 -27.39 3.04 2.26
N GLU A 40 -26.97 2.20 1.28
CA GLU A 40 -25.65 2.33 0.67
C GLU A 40 -25.43 3.72 0.10
N ARG A 41 -24.40 4.39 0.60
CA ARG A 41 -23.85 5.62 0.02
C ARG A 41 -22.46 5.33 -0.52
N ILE A 42 -22.29 5.38 -1.84
CA ILE A 42 -20.97 5.21 -2.46
C ILE A 42 -20.20 6.51 -2.23
N LEU A 43 -19.10 6.42 -1.48
CA LEU A 43 -18.21 7.55 -1.21
C LEU A 43 -17.18 7.70 -2.33
N LEU A 44 -16.54 6.62 -2.74
CA LEU A 44 -15.48 6.63 -3.75
C LEU A 44 -15.54 5.38 -4.60
N GLU A 45 -15.44 5.55 -5.90
CA GLU A 45 -15.40 4.44 -6.86
C GLU A 45 -14.46 4.79 -8.02
N PHE A 46 -13.61 3.84 -8.41
CA PHE A 46 -12.74 3.97 -9.58
C PHE A 46 -12.34 2.60 -10.15
N ASP A 47 -11.91 2.61 -11.40
CA ASP A 47 -11.51 1.39 -12.08
C ASP A 47 -10.26 0.78 -11.44
N TRP A 48 -10.31 -0.55 -11.22
CA TRP A 48 -9.24 -1.31 -10.60
C TRP A 48 -8.67 -2.34 -11.57
N VAL A 49 -7.36 -2.41 -11.65
CA VAL A 49 -6.69 -3.21 -12.69
C VAL A 49 -6.49 -4.67 -12.32
N ASN A 50 -6.53 -5.01 -11.02
CA ASN A 50 -6.13 -6.33 -10.54
C ASN A 50 -6.87 -6.71 -9.25
N ARG A 51 -6.80 -7.99 -8.86
CA ARG A 51 -7.35 -8.52 -7.60
C ARG A 51 -6.42 -8.37 -6.39
N LYS A 52 -5.20 -7.86 -6.58
CA LYS A 52 -4.17 -7.76 -5.55
C LYS A 52 -3.99 -6.32 -5.07
N HIS A 53 -3.34 -6.18 -3.93
CA HIS A 53 -2.94 -4.92 -3.32
C HIS A 53 -4.08 -3.91 -3.21
N ASN A 54 -5.22 -4.36 -2.72
CA ASN A 54 -6.41 -3.50 -2.62
C ASN A 54 -6.31 -2.47 -1.48
N GLY A 55 -5.33 -2.58 -0.59
CA GLY A 55 -5.29 -1.80 0.63
C GLY A 55 -6.45 -2.18 1.55
N GLY A 56 -7.34 -1.23 1.84
CA GLY A 56 -8.58 -1.44 2.60
C GLY A 56 -8.50 -1.02 4.06
N GLY A 57 -7.35 -0.53 4.53
CA GLY A 57 -7.25 0.10 5.84
C GLY A 57 -8.07 1.39 5.89
N LEU A 58 -8.94 1.52 6.91
CA LEU A 58 -9.75 2.71 7.18
C LEU A 58 -9.50 3.17 8.61
N ALA A 59 -9.30 4.46 8.80
CA ALA A 59 -9.18 5.05 10.14
C ALA A 59 -9.64 6.51 10.13
N PHE A 60 -10.45 6.89 11.11
CA PHE A 60 -10.70 8.31 11.39
C PHE A 60 -9.51 8.89 12.14
N GLY A 61 -8.98 10.01 11.65
CA GLY A 61 -7.92 10.75 12.31
C GLY A 61 -8.44 11.59 13.49
N PRO A 62 -7.53 12.12 14.32
CA PRO A 62 -7.91 13.06 15.39
C PRO A 62 -8.49 14.36 14.88
N ASP A 63 -8.33 14.65 13.59
CA ASP A 63 -8.88 15.78 12.87
C ASP A 63 -10.31 15.55 12.35
N GLY A 64 -10.91 14.37 12.62
CA GLY A 64 -12.25 13.98 12.22
C GLY A 64 -12.39 13.46 10.79
N PHE A 65 -11.35 13.55 9.97
CA PHE A 65 -11.40 13.06 8.58
C PHE A 65 -11.12 11.58 8.45
N LEU A 66 -11.66 10.97 7.40
CA LEU A 66 -11.44 9.56 7.08
C LEU A 66 -10.15 9.39 6.25
N TYR A 67 -9.24 8.56 6.75
CA TYR A 67 -8.03 8.14 6.05
C TYR A 67 -8.23 6.75 5.46
N VAL A 68 -7.82 6.58 4.21
CA VAL A 68 -8.08 5.38 3.42
C VAL A 68 -6.80 4.89 2.77
N GLY A 69 -6.40 3.67 3.08
CA GLY A 69 -5.27 3.01 2.44
C GLY A 69 -5.68 2.36 1.13
N VAL A 70 -5.09 2.79 0.03
CA VAL A 70 -5.30 2.22 -1.31
C VAL A 70 -3.98 1.66 -1.82
N GLY A 71 -3.93 0.39 -2.15
CA GLY A 71 -2.75 -0.23 -2.72
C GLY A 71 -2.47 0.19 -4.16
N ASP A 72 -1.34 -0.23 -4.70
CA ASP A 72 -0.93 0.11 -6.07
C ASP A 72 -1.69 -0.67 -7.16
N GLY A 73 -2.48 -1.68 -6.75
CA GLY A 73 -3.22 -2.56 -7.65
C GLY A 73 -2.47 -3.83 -8.02
N GLY A 74 -1.22 -3.93 -7.61
CA GLY A 74 -0.39 -5.12 -7.82
C GLY A 74 -0.18 -5.46 -9.30
N GLY A 75 0.58 -6.50 -9.54
CA GLY A 75 0.84 -7.10 -10.83
C GLY A 75 2.01 -8.06 -10.70
N VAL A 76 2.05 -9.12 -11.48
CA VAL A 76 3.25 -9.95 -11.59
C VAL A 76 4.23 -9.15 -12.43
N HIS A 77 5.32 -8.67 -11.83
CA HIS A 77 6.37 -7.92 -12.51
C HIS A 77 5.85 -6.74 -13.36
N GLY A 78 4.86 -5.93 -12.85
CA GLY A 78 4.32 -4.78 -13.54
C GLY A 78 3.32 -5.07 -14.64
N VAL A 79 3.14 -6.33 -14.93
CA VAL A 79 2.05 -6.76 -15.81
C VAL A 79 0.83 -6.97 -14.92
N PRO A 80 -0.31 -6.31 -15.19
CA PRO A 80 -1.55 -6.65 -14.53
C PRO A 80 -1.81 -8.16 -14.66
N ASP A 81 -2.40 -8.81 -13.65
CA ASP A 81 -2.82 -10.24 -13.73
C ASP A 81 -3.76 -10.53 -14.92
N ILE A 82 -4.10 -9.50 -15.65
CA ILE A 82 -4.88 -9.56 -16.89
C ILE A 82 -4.04 -9.88 -18.13
N TYR A 83 -2.69 -9.86 -18.05
CA TYR A 83 -1.87 -10.42 -19.12
C TYR A 83 -1.88 -11.94 -18.97
N VAL A 84 -2.80 -12.58 -19.64
CA VAL A 84 -2.67 -13.99 -20.02
C VAL A 84 -1.85 -13.95 -21.30
N PRO A 85 -0.61 -14.43 -21.30
CA PRO A 85 0.09 -14.64 -22.57
C PRO A 85 -0.83 -15.48 -23.47
N PRO A 86 -0.83 -15.26 -24.79
CA PRO A 86 -1.59 -16.12 -25.69
C PRO A 86 -1.30 -17.56 -25.28
N LYS A 87 -2.33 -18.41 -25.14
CA LYS A 87 -2.20 -19.82 -24.80
C LYS A 87 -1.26 -20.41 -25.84
N THR A 88 0.02 -20.46 -25.51
CA THR A 88 0.98 -21.26 -26.26
C THR A 88 0.55 -22.69 -26.03
N ASP A 89 0.32 -23.40 -27.11
CA ASP A 89 0.02 -24.83 -27.05
C ASP A 89 1.13 -25.50 -26.22
N THR A 90 0.77 -26.06 -25.08
CA THR A 90 1.74 -26.67 -24.15
C THR A 90 2.37 -27.92 -24.77
N ASN A 91 1.87 -28.37 -25.93
CA ASN A 91 2.33 -29.53 -26.66
C ASN A 91 3.24 -29.20 -27.87
N ASP A 92 3.55 -27.89 -28.09
CA ASP A 92 4.48 -27.51 -29.16
C ASP A 92 5.91 -27.90 -28.75
N PRO A 93 6.55 -28.90 -29.43
CA PRO A 93 7.91 -29.31 -29.13
C PRO A 93 8.98 -28.26 -29.46
N ASN A 94 8.63 -27.22 -30.22
CA ASN A 94 9.50 -26.08 -30.55
C ASN A 94 9.29 -24.89 -29.61
N ARG A 95 8.61 -25.09 -28.50
CA ARG A 95 8.43 -24.04 -27.48
C ARG A 95 9.79 -23.59 -26.96
N HIS A 96 10.35 -22.59 -27.60
CA HIS A 96 11.30 -21.73 -26.91
C HIS A 96 10.50 -20.96 -25.85
N ALA A 97 10.88 -21.13 -24.58
CA ALA A 97 10.45 -20.19 -23.56
C ALA A 97 10.80 -18.81 -24.14
N GLU A 98 9.79 -18.01 -24.49
CA GLU A 98 10.04 -16.61 -24.85
C GLU A 98 10.83 -16.06 -23.68
N GLU A 99 12.09 -15.79 -23.93
CA GLU A 99 13.00 -15.16 -22.98
C GLU A 99 12.28 -13.91 -22.53
N ILE A 100 12.00 -13.82 -21.24
CA ILE A 100 11.55 -12.57 -20.64
C ILE A 100 12.64 -11.58 -21.04
N PRO A 101 12.34 -10.54 -21.80
CA PRO A 101 13.37 -9.65 -22.32
C PRO A 101 14.26 -9.21 -21.17
N GLU A 102 15.57 -9.40 -21.29
CA GLU A 102 16.55 -8.97 -20.28
C GLU A 102 16.53 -7.46 -20.07
N ASP A 103 15.99 -6.73 -21.05
CA ASP A 103 15.79 -5.30 -20.99
C ASP A 103 14.37 -4.97 -20.50
N PRO A 104 14.23 -4.35 -19.31
CA PRO A 104 12.94 -3.91 -18.79
C PRO A 104 12.27 -2.85 -19.68
N PHE A 105 13.01 -2.19 -20.57
CA PHE A 105 12.50 -1.24 -21.55
C PHE A 105 11.85 -1.93 -22.77
N SER A 106 12.01 -3.23 -22.94
CA SER A 106 11.34 -4.00 -23.99
C SER A 106 9.90 -4.40 -23.64
N ILE A 107 9.45 -4.17 -22.39
CA ILE A 107 8.03 -4.29 -22.06
C ILE A 107 7.29 -3.21 -22.85
N PRO A 108 6.25 -3.58 -23.64
CA PRO A 108 5.51 -2.61 -24.42
C PRO A 108 5.08 -1.42 -23.56
N GLU A 109 5.27 -0.20 -24.06
CA GLU A 109 5.08 1.08 -23.35
C GLU A 109 3.73 1.17 -22.63
N GLN A 110 2.70 0.54 -23.17
CA GLN A 110 1.38 0.42 -22.56
C GLN A 110 1.38 -0.27 -21.18
N PHE A 111 2.39 -1.09 -20.86
CA PHE A 111 2.51 -1.82 -19.59
C PHE A 111 3.43 -1.12 -18.58
N HIS A 112 4.33 -0.24 -19.05
CA HIS A 112 5.16 0.58 -18.15
C HIS A 112 4.31 1.55 -17.29
N LYS A 113 3.12 1.89 -17.76
CA LYS A 113 2.19 2.78 -17.07
C LYS A 113 1.79 2.34 -15.67
N TYR A 114 1.78 1.04 -15.41
CA TYR A 114 1.24 0.49 -14.15
C TYR A 114 2.28 0.42 -13.03
N ASP A 115 3.55 0.36 -13.37
CA ASP A 115 4.65 0.27 -12.40
C ASP A 115 4.80 1.54 -11.56
N LEU A 116 4.31 2.66 -12.06
CA LEU A 116 4.47 3.96 -11.44
C LEU A 116 3.20 4.49 -10.76
N TYR A 117 2.11 3.72 -10.69
CA TYR A 117 0.86 4.23 -10.11
C TYR A 117 1.04 4.76 -8.69
N ALA A 118 1.89 4.12 -7.88
CA ALA A 118 2.18 4.61 -6.54
C ALA A 118 2.86 6.00 -6.55
N GLN A 119 3.64 6.31 -7.61
CA GLN A 119 4.30 7.60 -7.80
C GLN A 119 3.47 8.58 -8.64
N ASP A 120 2.50 8.11 -9.42
CA ASP A 120 1.62 8.98 -10.22
C ASP A 120 0.55 9.63 -9.32
N THR A 121 0.73 10.89 -9.02
CA THR A 121 -0.21 11.67 -8.20
C THR A 121 -1.55 11.98 -8.89
N LYS A 122 -1.71 11.63 -10.18
CA LYS A 122 -2.99 11.69 -10.90
C LYS A 122 -3.86 10.43 -10.68
N LYS A 123 -3.31 9.41 -10.02
CA LYS A 123 -3.98 8.14 -9.71
C LYS A 123 -4.17 8.01 -8.20
N LEU A 124 -5.22 7.28 -7.81
CA LEU A 124 -5.50 6.99 -6.40
C LEU A 124 -4.82 5.71 -5.89
N ASN A 125 -4.18 4.97 -6.79
CA ASN A 125 -3.45 3.74 -6.48
C ASN A 125 -2.15 4.02 -5.73
N GLY A 126 -1.83 3.22 -4.71
CA GLY A 126 -0.60 3.36 -3.92
C GLY A 126 -0.58 4.61 -3.03
N LYS A 127 -1.72 4.92 -2.42
CA LYS A 127 -1.96 6.17 -1.69
C LYS A 127 -2.56 5.94 -0.31
N ILE A 128 -2.34 6.92 0.55
CA ILE A 128 -3.24 7.21 1.66
C ILE A 128 -4.09 8.41 1.22
N LEU A 129 -5.39 8.21 1.15
CA LEU A 129 -6.36 9.26 0.87
C LEU A 129 -6.86 9.83 2.17
N ARG A 130 -7.29 11.11 2.16
CA ARG A 130 -7.93 11.78 3.28
C ARG A 130 -9.13 12.56 2.77
N ILE A 131 -10.30 12.24 3.28
CA ILE A 131 -11.59 12.78 2.83
C ILE A 131 -12.48 13.14 4.01
N ASP A 132 -13.37 14.08 3.79
CA ASP A 132 -14.41 14.50 4.73
C ASP A 132 -15.74 13.85 4.33
N VAL A 133 -16.16 12.84 5.08
CA VAL A 133 -17.39 12.07 4.79
C VAL A 133 -18.65 12.69 5.36
N ASP A 134 -18.52 13.68 6.24
CA ASP A 134 -19.63 14.39 6.87
C ASP A 134 -20.15 15.53 6.00
N HIS A 135 -19.32 16.01 5.07
CA HIS A 135 -19.66 17.09 4.14
C HIS A 135 -19.55 16.63 2.68
N GLY A 136 -20.08 17.42 1.75
CA GLY A 136 -19.97 17.15 0.30
C GLY A 136 -20.95 16.10 -0.21
N HIS A 137 -22.10 15.93 0.45
CA HIS A 137 -23.13 15.01 0.00
C HIS A 137 -23.62 15.27 -1.43
N PRO A 138 -23.88 14.19 -2.24
CA PRO A 138 -23.96 12.76 -1.86
C PRO A 138 -22.61 12.03 -1.77
N GLY A 139 -21.48 12.67 -2.13
CA GLY A 139 -20.12 12.10 -2.06
C GLY A 139 -19.41 12.42 -0.75
N TYR A 140 -18.25 13.07 -0.87
CA TYR A 140 -17.40 13.55 0.23
C TYR A 140 -16.86 14.93 -0.13
N ALA A 141 -16.35 15.66 0.86
CA ALA A 141 -15.59 16.88 0.64
C ALA A 141 -14.08 16.63 0.76
N ILE A 142 -13.31 17.56 0.23
CA ILE A 142 -11.85 17.54 0.33
C ILE A 142 -11.41 18.39 1.51
N PRO A 143 -10.69 17.82 2.50
CA PRO A 143 -10.14 18.61 3.60
C PRO A 143 -9.28 19.78 3.09
N PRO A 144 -9.39 20.98 3.70
CA PRO A 144 -8.74 22.18 3.19
C PRO A 144 -7.22 22.11 3.19
N THR A 145 -6.65 21.23 4.00
CA THR A 145 -5.21 21.07 4.17
C THR A 145 -4.62 19.90 3.39
N ASN A 146 -5.37 19.27 2.48
CA ASN A 146 -4.80 18.26 1.60
C ASN A 146 -3.80 18.89 0.62
N ILE A 147 -2.65 18.24 0.44
CA ILE A 147 -1.49 18.81 -0.25
C ILE A 147 -1.77 19.21 -1.71
N PHE A 148 -2.66 18.48 -2.39
CA PHE A 148 -2.99 18.72 -3.80
C PHE A 148 -4.34 19.42 -4.01
N ARG A 149 -5.03 19.82 -2.93
CA ARG A 149 -6.33 20.46 -3.05
C ARG A 149 -6.30 21.67 -3.99
N GLY A 150 -7.10 21.60 -5.07
CA GLY A 150 -7.19 22.63 -6.10
C GLY A 150 -5.93 22.80 -6.95
N LYS A 151 -5.01 21.83 -6.92
CA LYS A 151 -3.76 21.86 -7.69
C LYS A 151 -3.78 20.87 -8.84
N SER A 152 -3.11 21.25 -9.91
CA SER A 152 -3.02 20.38 -11.09
C SER A 152 -2.02 19.23 -10.95
N GLU A 153 -1.15 19.24 -9.94
CA GLU A 153 -0.07 18.29 -9.74
C GLU A 153 -0.53 16.95 -9.19
N GLY A 154 -1.72 16.87 -8.58
CA GLY A 154 -2.24 15.64 -7.99
C GLY A 154 -3.75 15.63 -7.82
N ARG A 155 -4.27 14.48 -7.39
CA ARG A 155 -5.65 14.31 -6.97
C ARG A 155 -5.87 14.92 -5.60
N ASP A 156 -6.96 15.62 -5.43
CA ASP A 156 -7.31 16.37 -4.21
C ASP A 156 -7.42 15.48 -2.97
N GLU A 157 -7.79 14.21 -3.14
CA GLU A 157 -7.97 13.23 -2.09
C GLU A 157 -6.66 12.78 -1.43
N ILE A 158 -5.52 12.96 -2.12
CA ILE A 158 -4.23 12.39 -1.70
C ILE A 158 -3.70 13.13 -0.46
N TYR A 159 -3.43 12.35 0.59
CA TYR A 159 -2.69 12.78 1.77
C TYR A 159 -1.21 12.39 1.70
N ALA A 160 -0.93 11.13 1.30
CA ALA A 160 0.41 10.62 1.12
C ALA A 160 0.44 9.58 -0.01
N TRP A 161 1.60 9.40 -0.66
CA TRP A 161 1.74 8.51 -1.79
C TRP A 161 3.04 7.71 -1.73
N GLY A 162 3.25 6.81 -2.70
CA GLY A 162 4.43 5.96 -2.71
C GLY A 162 4.30 4.76 -1.78
N PHE A 163 3.12 4.13 -1.74
CA PHE A 163 2.86 2.89 -1.01
C PHE A 163 2.58 1.75 -1.99
N ARG A 164 3.05 0.54 -1.65
CA ARG A 164 2.70 -0.66 -2.39
C ARG A 164 1.32 -1.18 -2.00
N ASN A 165 1.18 -1.58 -0.76
CA ASN A 165 -0.08 -2.08 -0.21
C ASN A 165 -0.20 -1.64 1.26
N PRO A 166 -0.70 -0.43 1.52
CA PRO A 166 -0.92 0.08 2.87
C PRO A 166 -2.10 -0.67 3.49
N PHE A 167 -1.78 -1.83 4.10
CA PHE A 167 -2.77 -2.81 4.54
C PHE A 167 -3.50 -2.37 5.80
N ARG A 168 -2.79 -1.76 6.76
CA ARG A 168 -3.39 -1.30 8.02
C ARG A 168 -2.95 0.12 8.36
N LEU A 169 -3.95 0.88 8.77
CA LEU A 169 -3.83 2.25 9.27
C LEU A 169 -4.22 2.27 10.74
N SER A 170 -3.48 2.97 11.57
CA SER A 170 -3.88 3.19 12.96
C SER A 170 -3.37 4.51 13.52
N PHE A 171 -4.20 5.17 14.31
CA PHE A 171 -3.84 6.36 15.08
C PHE A 171 -3.64 5.99 16.56
N ASP A 172 -2.64 6.59 17.19
CA ASP A 172 -2.47 6.51 18.65
C ASP A 172 -3.46 7.48 19.32
N ARG A 173 -4.71 7.02 19.47
CA ARG A 173 -5.84 7.86 19.94
C ARG A 173 -5.72 8.32 21.39
N ALA A 174 -5.00 7.59 22.23
CA ALA A 174 -4.82 7.92 23.64
C ALA A 174 -3.44 8.55 23.92
N GLY A 175 -2.66 8.81 22.88
CA GLY A 175 -1.37 9.49 22.93
C GLY A 175 -1.45 10.85 22.19
N ASN A 176 -0.44 11.09 21.36
CA ASN A 176 -0.28 12.34 20.61
C ASN A 176 -0.94 12.34 19.21
N GLY A 177 -1.69 11.28 18.87
CA GLY A 177 -2.32 11.15 17.57
C GLY A 177 -1.39 10.64 16.46
N ASP A 178 -0.26 10.05 16.79
CA ASP A 178 0.67 9.48 15.81
C ASP A 178 -0.03 8.53 14.85
N PHE A 179 0.25 8.70 13.56
CA PHE A 179 -0.37 7.94 12.50
C PHE A 179 0.59 6.88 11.94
N PHE A 180 0.25 5.61 12.14
CA PHE A 180 1.03 4.47 11.69
C PHE A 180 0.41 3.81 10.47
N VAL A 181 1.25 3.48 9.49
CA VAL A 181 0.88 2.73 8.29
C VAL A 181 1.79 1.53 8.13
N SER A 182 1.20 0.35 8.08
CA SER A 182 1.92 -0.89 7.80
C SER A 182 1.78 -1.24 6.33
N GLY A 183 2.92 -1.43 5.68
CA GLY A 183 3.04 -1.76 4.27
C GLY A 183 3.57 -3.17 4.04
N VAL A 184 2.92 -3.91 3.12
CA VAL A 184 3.37 -5.22 2.69
C VAL A 184 4.36 -5.09 1.55
N ALA A 185 5.53 -5.74 1.70
CA ALA A 185 6.63 -5.74 0.74
C ALA A 185 6.31 -6.42 -0.59
N GLU A 186 7.12 -6.13 -1.61
CA GLU A 186 7.17 -6.90 -2.86
C GLU A 186 8.23 -8.00 -2.79
N SER A 187 9.43 -7.62 -2.36
CA SER A 187 10.60 -8.50 -2.44
C SER A 187 11.24 -8.75 -1.08
N PHE A 188 11.75 -7.73 -0.43
CA PHE A 188 12.68 -7.94 0.67
C PHE A 188 12.33 -7.24 1.98
N TRP A 189 11.59 -6.10 1.97
CA TRP A 189 11.54 -5.24 3.13
C TRP A 189 10.11 -4.90 3.56
N GLU A 190 9.60 -5.64 4.54
CA GLU A 190 8.37 -5.27 5.22
C GLU A 190 8.56 -3.97 5.99
N THR A 191 7.53 -3.11 6.01
CA THR A 191 7.70 -1.74 6.52
C THR A 191 6.59 -1.31 7.46
N VAL A 192 6.96 -0.44 8.44
CA VAL A 192 6.03 0.40 9.18
C VAL A 192 6.46 1.85 9.03
N TYR A 193 5.54 2.68 8.64
CA TYR A 193 5.74 4.12 8.50
C TYR A 193 5.05 4.86 9.64
N LEU A 194 5.70 5.89 10.16
CA LEU A 194 5.08 6.97 10.92
C LEU A 194 4.80 8.11 9.92
N ILE A 195 3.53 8.42 9.73
CA ILE A 195 3.10 9.45 8.80
C ILE A 195 3.02 10.78 9.55
N ASP A 196 4.15 11.43 9.71
CA ASP A 196 4.28 12.72 10.39
C ASP A 196 3.97 13.91 9.46
N ARG A 197 3.92 13.67 8.16
CA ARG A 197 3.63 14.68 7.13
C ARG A 197 3.06 14.08 5.85
N GLN A 198 2.38 14.92 5.09
CA GLN A 198 2.00 14.62 3.72
C GLN A 198 3.25 14.52 2.86
N GLY A 199 3.34 13.51 1.98
CA GLY A 199 4.52 13.33 1.14
C GLY A 199 4.64 11.97 0.49
N ASN A 200 5.81 11.75 -0.14
CA ASN A 200 6.17 10.56 -0.90
C ASN A 200 6.93 9.56 -0.01
N TYR A 201 6.40 8.34 0.12
CA TYR A 201 6.96 7.27 0.95
C TYR A 201 7.73 6.20 0.15
N GLY A 202 7.97 6.45 -1.14
CA GLY A 202 9.06 5.88 -1.93
C GLY A 202 8.74 4.72 -2.85
N TRP A 203 7.71 3.94 -2.63
CA TRP A 203 7.33 2.87 -3.55
C TRP A 203 6.86 3.46 -4.90
N SER A 204 7.32 3.03 -6.06
CA SER A 204 8.18 1.87 -6.37
C SER A 204 9.63 2.26 -6.72
N ILE A 205 10.11 3.43 -6.29
CA ILE A 205 11.52 3.82 -6.43
C ILE A 205 12.35 3.07 -5.38
N ARG A 206 11.75 2.88 -4.20
CA ARG A 206 12.33 2.20 -3.05
C ARG A 206 11.36 1.21 -2.43
N GLU A 207 11.91 0.17 -1.83
CA GLU A 207 11.26 -0.71 -0.88
C GLU A 207 11.90 -0.48 0.48
N GLY A 208 11.18 0.18 1.38
CA GLY A 208 11.78 0.71 2.60
C GLY A 208 12.82 1.80 2.32
N THR A 209 14.01 1.65 2.87
CA THR A 209 15.16 2.52 2.59
C THR A 209 16.01 2.03 1.43
N HIS A 210 15.70 0.86 0.88
CA HIS A 210 16.47 0.17 -0.15
C HIS A 210 15.95 0.50 -1.55
N CYS A 211 16.84 0.52 -2.53
CA CYS A 211 16.46 0.72 -3.91
C CYS A 211 15.64 -0.46 -4.43
N TYR A 212 14.67 -0.16 -5.26
CA TYR A 212 13.87 -1.16 -5.94
C TYR A 212 13.90 -0.91 -7.46
N VAL A 213 14.09 -1.96 -8.22
CA VAL A 213 13.92 -2.00 -9.67
C VAL A 213 13.30 -3.34 -10.01
N ARG A 214 12.13 -3.32 -10.61
CA ARG A 214 11.34 -4.49 -10.88
C ARG A 214 12.06 -5.59 -11.66
N SER A 215 12.73 -5.25 -12.76
CA SER A 215 13.49 -6.19 -13.59
C SER A 215 14.66 -6.85 -12.85
N ARG A 216 15.06 -6.30 -11.71
CA ARG A 216 16.13 -6.80 -10.85
C ARG A 216 15.70 -6.87 -9.40
N ALA A 217 14.45 -7.29 -9.15
CA ALA A 217 13.85 -7.31 -7.81
C ALA A 217 14.68 -8.11 -6.79
N PHE A 218 15.34 -9.18 -7.22
CA PHE A 218 16.23 -10.00 -6.38
C PHE A 218 17.72 -9.60 -6.41
N ASN A 219 18.05 -8.62 -7.25
CA ASN A 219 19.39 -8.00 -7.33
C ASN A 219 19.25 -6.48 -7.49
N PRO A 220 18.71 -5.79 -6.46
CA PRO A 220 18.44 -4.37 -6.55
C PRO A 220 19.72 -3.54 -6.66
N PRO A 221 19.67 -2.38 -7.31
CA PRO A 221 20.83 -1.50 -7.40
C PRO A 221 21.17 -0.91 -6.03
N LYS A 222 22.43 -0.58 -5.82
CA LYS A 222 22.93 0.05 -4.58
C LYS A 222 22.56 1.53 -4.47
N LYS A 223 22.20 2.18 -5.57
CA LYS A 223 21.85 3.60 -5.63
C LYS A 223 20.57 3.81 -6.44
N CYS A 224 19.70 4.66 -5.96
CA CYS A 224 18.47 5.09 -6.62
C CYS A 224 18.13 6.53 -6.25
N ALA A 225 17.08 7.08 -6.87
CA ALA A 225 16.62 8.43 -6.58
C ALA A 225 16.28 8.62 -5.10
N THR A 226 16.59 9.80 -4.58
CA THR A 226 16.25 10.25 -3.22
C THR A 226 15.06 11.21 -3.21
N HIS A 227 14.61 11.60 -4.41
CA HIS A 227 13.49 12.50 -4.66
C HIS A 227 12.54 11.89 -5.67
N GLY A 228 11.26 12.21 -5.54
CA GLY A 228 10.23 11.83 -6.50
C GLY A 228 10.15 12.77 -7.70
N SER A 229 9.15 12.57 -8.54
CA SER A 229 8.99 13.29 -9.81
C SER A 229 8.63 14.76 -9.66
N LEU A 230 8.09 15.17 -8.50
CA LEU A 230 7.77 16.57 -8.19
C LEU A 230 8.94 17.28 -7.48
N GLY A 231 10.10 16.65 -7.36
CA GLY A 231 11.27 17.16 -6.64
C GLY A 231 11.20 16.99 -5.11
N GLU A 232 10.18 16.37 -4.61
CA GLU A 232 9.98 16.11 -3.18
C GLU A 232 10.91 15.01 -2.67
N LYS A 233 11.38 15.16 -1.41
CA LYS A 233 12.21 14.15 -0.76
C LYS A 233 11.38 12.91 -0.45
N ILE A 234 11.92 11.72 -0.75
CA ILE A 234 11.35 10.45 -0.35
C ILE A 234 11.53 10.24 1.15
N LEU A 235 10.43 9.92 1.83
CA LEU A 235 10.36 9.67 3.27
C LEU A 235 10.58 8.19 3.56
N SER A 236 11.28 7.91 4.66
CA SER A 236 11.65 6.54 5.04
C SER A 236 10.69 5.96 6.08
N PRO A 237 10.53 4.61 6.13
CA PRO A 237 9.83 3.96 7.22
C PRO A 237 10.60 4.14 8.55
N ILE A 238 9.89 3.97 9.67
CA ILE A 238 10.49 3.91 11.01
C ILE A 238 10.96 2.50 11.37
N ILE A 239 10.38 1.50 10.70
CA ILE A 239 10.78 0.10 10.82
C ILE A 239 10.84 -0.48 9.42
N GLU A 240 11.87 -1.28 9.19
CA GLU A 240 11.93 -2.22 8.08
C GLU A 240 12.57 -3.53 8.55
N TYR A 241 12.12 -4.64 8.02
CA TYR A 241 12.70 -5.95 8.33
C TYR A 241 12.67 -6.89 7.14
N PRO A 242 13.66 -7.82 7.06
CA PRO A 242 13.80 -8.69 5.91
C PRO A 242 12.64 -9.68 5.80
N ASN A 243 12.08 -9.76 4.58
CA ASN A 243 11.11 -10.77 4.18
C ASN A 243 11.82 -12.10 3.87
N TRP A 244 11.08 -13.22 3.91
CA TRP A 244 11.58 -14.55 3.55
C TRP A 244 12.16 -14.64 2.13
N SER A 245 11.81 -13.74 1.25
CA SER A 245 12.36 -13.69 -0.11
C SER A 245 13.88 -13.50 -0.16
N VAL A 246 14.51 -13.01 0.92
CA VAL A 246 15.98 -12.95 1.02
C VAL A 246 16.64 -14.34 0.95
N MET A 247 15.87 -15.41 1.25
CA MET A 247 16.34 -16.80 1.16
C MET A 247 16.28 -17.38 -0.25
N ARG A 248 15.71 -16.67 -1.21
CA ARG A 248 15.65 -17.14 -2.59
C ARG A 248 17.05 -17.29 -3.17
N LYS A 249 17.23 -18.31 -4.02
CA LYS A 249 18.52 -18.60 -4.64
C LYS A 249 19.07 -17.42 -5.43
N GLU A 250 18.18 -16.66 -6.06
CA GLU A 250 18.48 -15.50 -6.91
C GLU A 250 18.81 -14.24 -6.10
N SER A 251 18.54 -14.25 -4.79
CA SER A 251 18.74 -13.08 -3.94
C SER A 251 20.20 -12.73 -3.74
N THR A 252 20.54 -11.47 -4.01
CA THR A 252 21.84 -10.88 -3.63
C THR A 252 21.81 -10.22 -2.26
N VAL A 253 20.60 -10.04 -1.68
CA VAL A 253 20.43 -9.49 -0.33
C VAL A 253 20.73 -10.58 0.69
N LYS A 254 21.72 -10.35 1.55
CA LYS A 254 22.11 -11.27 2.62
C LYS A 254 21.61 -10.74 3.96
N ALA A 255 20.48 -11.28 4.40
CA ALA A 255 19.85 -10.92 5.67
C ALA A 255 19.16 -12.15 6.27
N LYS A 256 18.97 -12.17 7.58
CA LYS A 256 18.16 -13.18 8.25
C LYS A 256 16.68 -12.81 8.09
N PRO A 257 15.84 -13.69 7.49
CA PRO A 257 14.42 -13.38 7.35
C PRO A 257 13.73 -13.27 8.70
N LEU A 258 12.81 -12.33 8.80
CA LEU A 258 12.06 -12.06 10.03
C LEU A 258 10.55 -12.11 9.84
N GLY A 259 10.05 -12.14 8.61
CA GLY A 259 8.63 -12.20 8.31
C GLY A 259 8.33 -12.37 6.83
N THR A 260 7.06 -12.29 6.47
CA THR A 260 6.60 -12.41 5.08
C THR A 260 5.61 -11.34 4.66
N ALA A 261 4.78 -10.86 5.58
CA ALA A 261 3.79 -9.84 5.30
C ALA A 261 3.40 -9.12 6.60
N ASN A 262 3.74 -7.86 6.68
CA ASN A 262 3.36 -7.01 7.81
C ASN A 262 1.85 -6.73 7.77
N VAL A 263 1.12 -7.27 8.74
CA VAL A 263 -0.33 -7.06 8.87
C VAL A 263 -0.70 -5.87 9.75
N GLY A 264 0.28 -5.19 10.32
CA GLY A 264 0.11 -3.99 11.12
C GLY A 264 -0.32 -4.22 12.55
N GLY A 265 -0.67 -3.13 13.22
CA GLY A 265 -0.97 -3.13 14.64
C GLY A 265 -1.44 -1.79 15.17
N PHE A 266 -1.28 -1.63 16.48
CA PHE A 266 -1.75 -0.46 17.22
C PHE A 266 -0.76 -0.10 18.34
N VAL A 267 -0.77 1.17 18.76
CA VAL A 267 -0.09 1.55 20.00
C VAL A 267 -0.88 1.00 21.18
N TYR A 268 -0.21 0.21 22.01
CA TYR A 268 -0.84 -0.38 23.18
C TYR A 268 -1.04 0.67 24.30
N ARG A 269 -2.29 0.86 24.71
CA ARG A 269 -2.69 1.79 25.76
C ARG A 269 -3.48 1.11 26.88
N GLY A 270 -3.52 -0.23 26.85
CA GLY A 270 -4.19 -1.04 27.88
C GLY A 270 -3.38 -1.10 29.20
N LYS A 271 -4.06 -1.53 30.27
CA LYS A 271 -3.46 -1.68 31.61
C LYS A 271 -2.96 -3.10 31.89
N ALA A 272 -3.43 -4.10 31.13
CA ALA A 272 -3.14 -5.52 31.41
C ALA A 272 -1.68 -5.90 31.17
N LEU A 273 -0.99 -5.22 30.25
CA LEU A 273 0.42 -5.46 29.91
C LEU A 273 1.22 -4.15 30.03
N PRO A 274 1.60 -3.73 31.26
CA PRO A 274 2.26 -2.42 31.48
C PRO A 274 3.57 -2.26 30.71
N SER A 275 4.29 -3.34 30.47
CA SER A 275 5.53 -3.35 29.70
C SER A 275 5.35 -2.99 28.22
N LEU A 276 4.13 -3.12 27.69
CA LEU A 276 3.78 -2.74 26.31
C LEU A 276 3.20 -1.33 26.22
N TYR A 277 2.88 -0.67 27.33
CA TYR A 277 2.25 0.64 27.30
C TYR A 277 3.09 1.65 26.52
N GLY A 278 2.45 2.33 25.54
CA GLY A 278 3.10 3.28 24.64
C GLY A 278 3.89 2.65 23.49
N LYS A 279 3.96 1.33 23.40
CA LYS A 279 4.64 0.65 22.29
C LYS A 279 3.69 0.37 21.14
N PHE A 280 4.16 0.56 19.91
CA PHE A 280 3.46 0.07 18.72
C PHE A 280 3.64 -1.44 18.62
N VAL A 281 2.55 -2.18 18.77
CA VAL A 281 2.53 -3.65 18.72
C VAL A 281 1.93 -4.07 17.37
N PHE A 282 2.66 -4.88 16.61
CA PHE A 282 2.24 -5.31 15.28
C PHE A 282 2.57 -6.78 15.04
N GLY A 283 1.86 -7.39 14.10
CA GLY A 283 2.02 -8.78 13.71
C GLY A 283 2.52 -8.94 12.28
N ASP A 284 3.05 -10.12 11.99
CA ASP A 284 3.39 -10.58 10.65
C ASP A 284 2.61 -11.86 10.34
N PHE A 285 2.15 -12.00 9.09
CA PHE A 285 1.16 -13.01 8.69
C PHE A 285 1.62 -14.46 8.87
N SER A 286 2.90 -14.74 8.59
CA SER A 286 3.37 -16.14 8.57
C SER A 286 4.50 -16.43 9.56
N SER A 287 5.02 -15.42 10.24
CA SER A 287 6.07 -15.65 11.23
C SER A 287 5.53 -16.03 12.61
N GLU A 288 4.20 -15.96 12.80
CA GLU A 288 3.53 -16.13 14.09
C GLU A 288 4.12 -15.24 15.22
N ILE A 289 4.85 -14.21 14.83
CA ILE A 289 5.56 -13.33 15.74
C ILE A 289 4.78 -12.03 15.90
N ILE A 290 4.44 -11.69 17.13
CA ILE A 290 3.98 -10.36 17.51
C ILE A 290 5.21 -9.56 17.96
N ARG A 291 5.38 -8.36 17.42
CA ARG A 291 6.49 -7.47 17.69
C ARG A 291 5.99 -6.21 18.39
N ALA A 292 6.80 -5.70 19.27
CA ALA A 292 6.54 -4.42 19.92
C ALA A 292 7.76 -3.52 19.81
N ILE A 293 7.54 -2.24 19.50
CA ILE A 293 8.58 -1.23 19.49
C ILE A 293 8.19 -0.05 20.38
N VAL A 294 9.19 0.57 20.96
CA VAL A 294 9.02 1.80 21.73
C VAL A 294 8.82 2.96 20.74
N CYS A 295 7.65 3.58 20.78
CA CYS A 295 7.43 4.87 20.18
C CYS A 295 7.88 5.92 21.20
N GLY A 296 9.12 6.36 21.13
CA GLY A 296 9.68 7.40 22.00
C GLY A 296 10.43 8.42 21.15
N TYR A 297 10.04 9.69 21.24
CA TYR A 297 10.78 10.80 20.64
C TYR A 297 12.20 10.91 21.25
N PRO A 298 13.22 11.36 20.51
CA PRO A 298 13.18 12.18 19.30
C PRO A 298 13.66 11.45 18.04
N HIS A 299 13.26 11.96 16.87
CA HIS A 299 13.63 11.57 15.51
C HIS A 299 15.10 11.14 15.34
N LYS A 300 15.44 9.90 15.65
CA LYS A 300 16.67 9.26 15.19
C LYS A 300 16.28 7.96 14.53
N HIS A 301 16.63 7.82 13.28
CA HIS A 301 16.59 6.56 12.56
C HIS A 301 17.19 5.47 13.42
N MET A 302 16.36 4.58 13.93
CA MET A 302 16.84 3.36 14.53
C MET A 302 16.84 2.26 13.46
N ALA A 303 17.97 2.10 12.78
CA ALA A 303 18.37 0.81 12.28
C ALA A 303 18.62 -0.07 13.52
N GLY A 304 17.57 -0.62 14.07
CA GLY A 304 17.62 -1.37 15.32
C GLY A 304 17.53 -2.85 15.05
N THR A 305 18.58 -3.56 15.36
CA THR A 305 18.56 -5.00 15.65
C THR A 305 17.46 -5.28 16.67
N MET A 306 16.43 -6.02 16.23
CA MET A 306 15.39 -6.48 17.15
C MET A 306 15.96 -7.61 17.99
N GLU A 307 16.15 -7.38 19.29
CA GLU A 307 16.44 -8.44 20.26
C GLU A 307 15.15 -9.19 20.59
N ARG A 308 15.27 -10.52 20.64
CA ARG A 308 14.22 -11.41 21.14
C ARG A 308 14.13 -11.24 22.67
N GLN A 309 12.97 -10.94 23.17
CA GLN A 309 12.56 -11.26 24.52
C GLN A 309 11.58 -12.43 24.47
#